data_83e1b9c86961f40c996dca9d30c28512
#
_entry.id   83e1b9c86961f40c996dca9d30c28512
#
_cell.length_a   1.000
_cell.length_b   1.000
_cell.length_c   1.000
_cell.angle_alpha   90.00
_cell.angle_beta   90.00
_cell.angle_gamma   90.00
#
_symmetry.space_group_name_H-M   'P 1'
#
loop_
_entity.id
_entity.type
_entity.pdbx_description
1 polymer ?
#
loop_
_entity_poly.entity_id
_entity_poly.type
_entity_poly.pdbx_seq_one_letter_code
_entity_poly.pdbx_strand_id
1 'polypeptide(L)'
;IINNYPGKTSDVIKAITFKDIHSITDSRTTFYQQRWHSSENEGIQTIRELLSNNYDEISIREFFIQFRIEEMLDKKVIYLSSGELRKFLIIRTLLTHPQILILDNPFIGLDATSRILLTEMLTQMSEMKEFQVILLLSNPDDIPEMITHILPVRNRVCYDPISRNDFLQNNDLRNYLFPEVHNQIRLPDPTRKKSEHNVTFRMEKINISYGSHPILKGLDWEVKNGEKWVLLGENGAGKSTLLSLIYADNPQSYANTLFLFDRKRGSGESIWEIKNRIGYVSPEMHL
;
A
#
# COMPACT_ATOMS: atom_id res chain seq x y z
N ILE A 1 25.99 17.68 11.45
CA ILE A 1 26.16 16.32 12.02
C ILE A 1 27.60 15.94 11.74
N ILE A 2 28.40 15.82 12.80
CA ILE A 2 29.80 15.37 12.67
C ILE A 2 29.73 13.86 12.45
N ASN A 3 30.13 13.42 11.27
CA ASN A 3 30.13 12.01 10.91
C ASN A 3 31.35 11.32 11.55
N ASN A 4 31.13 10.63 12.67
CA ASN A 4 32.16 9.86 13.36
C ASN A 4 32.29 8.41 12.86
N TYR A 5 31.56 8.03 11.79
CA TYR A 5 31.60 6.70 11.23
C TYR A 5 32.70 6.58 10.16
N PRO A 6 33.48 5.50 10.18
CA PRO A 6 34.44 5.22 9.11
C PRO A 6 33.66 4.78 7.85
N GLY A 7 33.67 5.62 6.81
CA GLY A 7 33.01 5.32 5.53
C GLY A 7 32.08 6.42 5.05
N LYS A 8 31.44 6.19 3.90
CA LYS A 8 30.42 7.13 3.39
C LYS A 8 29.14 6.98 4.23
N THR A 9 28.49 8.07 4.55
CA THR A 9 27.22 8.09 5.30
C THR A 9 26.15 7.20 4.62
N SER A 10 26.14 7.13 3.29
CA SER A 10 25.24 6.27 2.51
C SER A 10 25.43 4.78 2.72
N ASP A 11 26.58 4.34 3.21
CA ASP A 11 26.86 2.93 3.46
C ASP A 11 26.45 2.53 4.88
N VAL A 12 26.43 3.49 5.79
CA VAL A 12 26.11 3.31 7.21
C VAL A 12 24.61 3.50 7.48
N ILE A 13 23.99 4.49 6.84
CA ILE A 13 22.59 4.87 7.02
C ILE A 13 21.81 4.54 5.77
N LYS A 14 20.78 3.73 5.91
CA LYS A 14 19.83 3.43 4.84
C LYS A 14 18.44 3.92 5.22
N ALA A 15 17.77 4.55 4.28
CA ALA A 15 16.40 5.01 4.44
C ALA A 15 15.50 4.38 3.38
N ILE A 16 14.32 3.91 3.80
CA ILE A 16 13.29 3.38 2.93
C ILE A 16 12.06 4.28 3.06
N THR A 17 11.66 4.90 1.95
CA THR A 17 10.40 5.59 1.81
C THR A 17 9.45 4.69 1.04
N PHE A 18 8.25 4.46 1.58
CA PHE A 18 7.28 3.55 0.95
C PHE A 18 6.32 4.28 -0.01
N LYS A 19 6.58 5.54 -0.30
CA LYS A 19 5.82 6.32 -1.28
C LYS A 19 6.16 5.94 -2.72
N ASP A 20 7.43 5.61 -2.99
CA ASP A 20 7.96 5.33 -4.34
C ASP A 20 8.14 3.84 -4.62
N ILE A 21 7.20 3.02 -4.16
CA ILE A 21 7.24 1.55 -4.34
C ILE A 21 7.43 1.15 -5.81
N HIS A 22 6.99 1.99 -6.75
CA HIS A 22 7.08 1.74 -8.19
C HIS A 22 8.45 2.06 -8.81
N SER A 23 9.35 2.76 -8.11
CA SER A 23 10.69 3.10 -8.61
C SER A 23 11.73 1.98 -8.45
N ILE A 24 11.36 0.87 -7.83
CA ILE A 24 12.30 -0.18 -7.40
C ILE A 24 12.63 -1.17 -8.50
N THR A 25 11.76 -1.33 -9.45
CA THR A 25 12.08 -1.98 -10.71
C THR A 25 12.66 -0.92 -11.65
N ASP A 26 13.91 -1.05 -12.05
CA ASP A 26 14.60 -0.20 -13.06
C ASP A 26 13.88 -0.14 -14.42
N SER A 27 12.73 -0.77 -14.53
CA SER A 27 11.83 -0.69 -15.67
C SER A 27 10.97 0.56 -15.55
N ARG A 28 11.44 1.66 -16.17
CA ARG A 28 10.73 2.95 -16.36
C ARG A 28 9.37 2.85 -17.07
N THR A 29 8.75 1.69 -17.14
CA THR A 29 7.60 1.42 -18.02
C THR A 29 6.47 0.60 -17.43
N THR A 30 6.47 0.25 -16.15
CA THR A 30 5.34 -0.50 -15.60
C THR A 30 4.26 0.45 -15.09
N PHE A 31 3.47 1.01 -16.00
CA PHE A 31 2.20 1.62 -15.63
C PHE A 31 1.32 0.58 -14.91
N TYR A 32 0.55 1.02 -13.92
CA TYR A 32 -0.41 0.18 -13.18
C TYR A 32 -1.32 -0.67 -14.09
N GLN A 33 -1.57 -0.22 -15.31
CA GLN A 33 -2.31 -0.93 -16.35
C GLN A 33 -1.58 -2.17 -16.92
N GLN A 34 -0.27 -2.23 -16.85
CA GLN A 34 0.51 -3.38 -17.38
C GLN A 34 0.41 -4.63 -16.49
N ARG A 35 0.00 -4.49 -15.23
CA ARG A 35 -0.36 -5.65 -14.38
C ARG A 35 -1.43 -6.53 -15.03
N TRP A 36 -2.17 -5.99 -15.96
CA TRP A 36 -3.33 -6.62 -16.60
C TRP A 36 -3.03 -7.28 -17.95
N HIS A 37 -1.83 -7.09 -18.53
CA HIS A 37 -1.42 -7.68 -19.81
C HIS A 37 -0.46 -8.85 -19.58
N SER A 38 -0.99 -10.08 -19.68
CA SER A 38 -0.23 -11.32 -19.44
C SER A 38 0.88 -11.58 -20.47
N SER A 39 0.81 -10.98 -21.65
CA SER A 39 1.77 -11.17 -22.75
C SER A 39 3.08 -10.37 -22.60
N GLU A 40 3.11 -9.36 -21.73
CA GLU A 40 4.29 -8.49 -21.55
C GLU A 40 5.13 -8.87 -20.31
N ASN A 41 4.78 -9.97 -19.64
CA ASN A 41 5.46 -10.43 -18.42
C ASN A 41 6.67 -11.34 -18.70
N GLU A 42 7.05 -11.55 -19.94
CA GLU A 42 8.28 -12.25 -20.33
C GLU A 42 9.49 -11.34 -20.03
N GLY A 43 10.32 -11.74 -19.06
CA GLY A 43 11.52 -11.00 -18.66
C GLY A 43 11.47 -10.34 -17.28
N ILE A 44 10.33 -10.40 -16.56
CA ILE A 44 10.26 -9.89 -15.18
C ILE A 44 10.88 -10.90 -14.23
N GLN A 45 11.90 -10.42 -13.51
CA GLN A 45 12.68 -11.21 -12.57
C GLN A 45 11.88 -11.62 -11.33
N THR A 46 12.19 -12.79 -10.80
CA THR A 46 11.81 -13.22 -9.46
C THR A 46 12.64 -12.47 -8.40
N ILE A 47 12.21 -12.49 -7.15
CA ILE A 47 13.00 -11.92 -6.05
C ILE A 47 14.38 -12.58 -5.98
N ARG A 48 14.44 -13.90 -6.13
CA ARG A 48 15.70 -14.65 -6.14
C ARG A 48 16.65 -14.15 -7.20
N GLU A 49 16.21 -14.07 -8.45
CA GLU A 49 17.03 -13.59 -9.58
C GLU A 49 17.50 -12.16 -9.36
N LEU A 50 16.63 -11.28 -8.81
CA LEU A 50 16.98 -9.88 -8.54
C LEU A 50 18.06 -9.76 -7.47
N LEU A 51 18.03 -10.60 -6.45
CA LEU A 51 18.99 -10.57 -5.33
C LEU A 51 20.30 -11.28 -5.69
N SER A 52 20.25 -12.38 -6.43
CA SER A 52 21.43 -13.20 -6.80
C SER A 52 22.47 -12.42 -7.62
N ASN A 53 22.10 -11.32 -8.23
CA ASN A 53 23.03 -10.44 -8.92
C ASN A 53 24.00 -9.69 -7.97
N ASN A 54 23.63 -9.51 -6.69
CA ASN A 54 24.37 -8.66 -5.76
C ASN A 54 24.73 -9.36 -4.45
N TYR A 55 24.09 -10.47 -4.13
CA TYR A 55 24.24 -11.18 -2.86
C TYR A 55 24.37 -12.67 -3.09
N ASP A 56 25.10 -13.36 -2.21
CA ASP A 56 25.22 -14.81 -2.25
C ASP A 56 23.91 -15.51 -1.79
N GLU A 57 23.68 -16.70 -2.33
CA GLU A 57 22.46 -17.47 -2.09
C GLU A 57 22.27 -17.86 -0.62
N ILE A 58 23.38 -18.05 0.12
CA ILE A 58 23.32 -18.42 1.54
C ILE A 58 22.75 -17.26 2.34
N SER A 59 23.34 -16.08 2.22
CA SER A 59 22.87 -14.86 2.88
C SER A 59 21.43 -14.54 2.56
N ILE A 60 21.03 -14.65 1.27
CA ILE A 60 19.63 -14.46 0.86
C ILE A 60 18.72 -15.42 1.61
N ARG A 61 19.06 -16.71 1.60
CA ARG A 61 18.23 -17.75 2.20
C ARG A 61 18.12 -17.59 3.72
N GLU A 62 19.20 -17.27 4.39
CA GLU A 62 19.21 -17.05 5.85
C GLU A 62 18.23 -15.94 6.27
N PHE A 63 18.28 -14.79 5.62
CA PHE A 63 17.34 -13.70 5.91
C PHE A 63 15.89 -14.09 5.62
N PHE A 64 15.62 -14.78 4.51
CA PHE A 64 14.25 -15.18 4.16
C PHE A 64 13.70 -16.24 5.12
N ILE A 65 14.52 -17.18 5.58
CA ILE A 65 14.15 -18.15 6.62
C ILE A 65 13.89 -17.44 7.96
N GLN A 66 14.80 -16.57 8.37
CA GLN A 66 14.70 -15.83 9.63
C GLN A 66 13.38 -15.04 9.72
N PHE A 67 12.96 -14.41 8.63
CA PHE A 67 11.71 -13.64 8.57
C PHE A 67 10.50 -14.45 8.08
N ARG A 68 10.64 -15.78 7.89
CA ARG A 68 9.57 -16.71 7.49
C ARG A 68 8.84 -16.29 6.22
N ILE A 69 9.60 -15.93 5.18
CA ILE A 69 9.06 -15.45 3.91
C ILE A 69 9.73 -16.13 2.70
N GLU A 70 10.23 -17.36 2.87
CA GLU A 70 10.91 -18.12 1.80
C GLU A 70 10.04 -18.28 0.56
N GLU A 71 8.72 -18.41 0.75
CA GLU A 71 7.75 -18.53 -0.35
C GLU A 71 7.75 -17.33 -1.29
N MET A 72 8.30 -16.19 -0.86
CA MET A 72 8.39 -14.99 -1.69
C MET A 72 9.54 -15.08 -2.70
N LEU A 73 10.58 -15.89 -2.46
CA LEU A 73 11.78 -15.91 -3.30
C LEU A 73 11.49 -16.19 -4.78
N ASP A 74 10.57 -17.09 -5.05
CA ASP A 74 10.22 -17.52 -6.41
C ASP A 74 9.06 -16.69 -7.03
N LYS A 75 8.52 -15.71 -6.28
CA LYS A 75 7.52 -14.76 -6.81
C LYS A 75 8.19 -13.68 -7.67
N LYS A 76 7.55 -13.33 -8.77
CA LYS A 76 7.92 -12.13 -9.54
C LYS A 76 7.57 -10.88 -8.74
N VAL A 77 8.46 -9.87 -8.77
CA VAL A 77 8.30 -8.63 -7.97
C VAL A 77 6.97 -7.92 -8.20
N ILE A 78 6.45 -7.96 -9.44
CA ILE A 78 5.16 -7.34 -9.79
C ILE A 78 3.93 -8.01 -9.16
N TYR A 79 4.06 -9.25 -8.72
CA TYR A 79 2.96 -10.01 -8.09
C TYR A 79 2.98 -9.92 -6.55
N LEU A 80 3.92 -9.18 -5.98
CA LEU A 80 3.96 -8.96 -4.54
C LEU A 80 2.78 -8.08 -4.11
N SER A 81 2.14 -8.47 -3.01
CA SER A 81 1.23 -7.59 -2.27
C SER A 81 2.01 -6.40 -1.69
N SER A 82 1.32 -5.34 -1.31
CA SER A 82 1.96 -4.17 -0.69
C SER A 82 2.74 -4.53 0.58
N GLY A 83 2.25 -5.49 1.37
CA GLY A 83 2.94 -5.99 2.56
C GLY A 83 4.19 -6.79 2.21
N GLU A 84 4.09 -7.72 1.25
CA GLU A 84 5.24 -8.52 0.78
C GLU A 84 6.32 -7.64 0.16
N LEU A 85 5.94 -6.65 -0.63
CA LEU A 85 6.90 -5.73 -1.23
C LEU A 85 7.66 -4.92 -0.16
N ARG A 86 7.00 -4.50 0.92
CA ARG A 86 7.69 -3.82 2.03
C ARG A 86 8.67 -4.72 2.74
N LYS A 87 8.28 -5.95 3.04
CA LYS A 87 9.18 -6.95 3.61
C LYS A 87 10.39 -7.19 2.72
N PHE A 88 10.18 -7.37 1.43
CA PHE A 88 11.26 -7.51 0.45
C PHE A 88 12.23 -6.32 0.48
N LEU A 89 11.71 -5.08 0.48
CA LEU A 89 12.55 -3.88 0.53
C LEU A 89 13.40 -3.80 1.80
N ILE A 90 12.81 -4.12 2.93
CA ILE A 90 13.50 -4.15 4.21
C ILE A 90 14.63 -5.19 4.15
N ILE A 91 14.35 -6.43 3.72
CA ILE A 91 15.38 -7.47 3.62
C ILE A 91 16.48 -7.08 2.63
N ARG A 92 16.13 -6.60 1.44
CA ARG A 92 17.11 -6.11 0.47
C ARG A 92 18.03 -5.04 1.06
N THR A 93 17.48 -4.19 1.92
CA THR A 93 18.27 -3.16 2.59
C THR A 93 19.12 -3.75 3.71
N LEU A 94 18.61 -4.71 4.49
CA LEU A 94 19.36 -5.40 5.54
C LEU A 94 20.56 -6.18 4.99
N LEU A 95 20.43 -6.78 3.80
CA LEU A 95 21.55 -7.43 3.10
C LEU A 95 22.73 -6.49 2.82
N THR A 96 22.54 -5.17 2.90
CA THR A 96 23.66 -4.20 2.83
C THR A 96 24.33 -3.96 4.17
N HIS A 97 23.95 -4.65 5.24
CA HIS A 97 24.45 -4.50 6.62
C HIS A 97 24.50 -3.03 7.11
N PRO A 98 23.38 -2.29 7.09
CA PRO A 98 23.36 -0.91 7.57
C PRO A 98 23.53 -0.87 9.08
N GLN A 99 24.15 0.20 9.62
CA GLN A 99 24.17 0.44 11.07
C GLN A 99 22.92 1.18 11.55
N ILE A 100 22.29 1.96 10.67
CA ILE A 100 21.04 2.68 10.95
C ILE A 100 20.08 2.45 9.80
N LEU A 101 18.89 1.94 10.11
CA LEU A 101 17.79 1.77 9.17
C LEU A 101 16.66 2.74 9.51
N ILE A 102 16.32 3.61 8.57
CA ILE A 102 15.21 4.56 8.69
C ILE A 102 14.05 4.08 7.84
N LEU A 103 12.87 3.93 8.43
CA LEU A 103 11.64 3.53 7.74
C LEU A 103 10.62 4.68 7.82
N ASP A 104 10.28 5.26 6.67
CA ASP A 104 9.33 6.36 6.60
C ASP A 104 7.92 5.83 6.35
N ASN A 105 7.07 5.97 7.36
CA ASN A 105 5.66 5.56 7.36
C ASN A 105 5.43 4.11 6.84
N PRO A 106 6.07 3.10 7.45
CA PRO A 106 6.04 1.73 6.95
C PRO A 106 4.65 1.08 6.97
N PHE A 107 3.69 1.62 7.71
CA PHE A 107 2.35 1.06 7.88
C PHE A 107 1.29 1.67 6.97
N ILE A 108 1.58 2.75 6.24
CA ILE A 108 0.60 3.41 5.36
C ILE A 108 0.10 2.44 4.28
N GLY A 109 -1.23 2.34 4.12
CA GLY A 109 -1.88 1.54 3.07
C GLY A 109 -1.77 0.02 3.26
N LEU A 110 -1.31 -0.46 4.43
CA LEU A 110 -1.38 -1.87 4.80
C LEU A 110 -2.76 -2.21 5.38
N ASP A 111 -3.26 -3.38 5.02
CA ASP A 111 -4.38 -4.02 5.71
C ASP A 111 -3.95 -4.53 7.10
N ALA A 112 -4.93 -4.96 7.91
CA ALA A 112 -4.68 -5.40 9.29
C ALA A 112 -3.69 -6.56 9.35
N THR A 113 -3.83 -7.57 8.49
CA THR A 113 -2.95 -8.75 8.45
C THR A 113 -1.52 -8.38 8.09
N SER A 114 -1.35 -7.59 7.02
CA SER A 114 -0.03 -7.12 6.58
C SER A 114 0.66 -6.25 7.64
N ARG A 115 -0.12 -5.48 8.40
CA ARG A 115 0.37 -4.63 9.51
C ARG A 115 0.91 -5.46 10.66
N ILE A 116 0.20 -6.52 11.07
CA ILE A 116 0.65 -7.46 12.10
C ILE A 116 1.96 -8.12 11.68
N LEU A 117 2.00 -8.68 10.48
CA LEU A 117 3.19 -9.36 9.95
C LEU A 117 4.42 -8.43 9.83
N LEU A 118 4.21 -7.15 9.48
CA LEU A 118 5.29 -6.18 9.45
C LEU A 118 5.77 -5.83 10.87
N THR A 119 4.86 -5.71 11.83
CA THR A 119 5.20 -5.45 13.23
C THR A 119 6.02 -6.60 13.82
N GLU A 120 5.64 -7.86 13.54
CA GLU A 120 6.41 -9.04 13.94
C GLU A 120 7.82 -9.03 13.35
N MET A 121 7.95 -8.72 12.06
CA MET A 121 9.24 -8.58 11.40
C MET A 121 10.11 -7.49 12.06
N LEU A 122 9.55 -6.32 12.34
CA LEU A 122 10.26 -5.23 13.01
C LEU A 122 10.70 -5.63 14.43
N THR A 123 9.88 -6.38 15.14
CA THR A 123 10.22 -6.91 16.48
C THR A 123 11.40 -7.88 16.39
N GLN A 124 11.38 -8.83 15.46
CA GLN A 124 12.52 -9.74 15.22
C GLN A 124 13.80 -8.98 14.88
N MET A 125 13.70 -7.94 14.05
CA MET A 125 14.83 -7.08 13.71
C MET A 125 15.43 -6.39 14.94
N SER A 126 14.62 -5.97 15.90
CA SER A 126 15.11 -5.31 17.12
C SER A 126 15.95 -6.23 18.03
N GLU A 127 15.77 -7.55 17.90
CA GLU A 127 16.53 -8.55 18.64
C GLU A 127 17.95 -8.75 18.08
N MET A 128 18.17 -8.39 16.81
CA MET A 128 19.47 -8.62 16.14
C MET A 128 20.62 -7.77 16.70
N LYS A 129 20.35 -6.67 17.40
CA LYS A 129 21.35 -5.77 18.04
C LYS A 129 22.46 -5.23 17.13
N GLU A 130 22.44 -5.51 15.86
CA GLU A 130 23.49 -5.17 14.88
C GLU A 130 23.31 -3.77 14.30
N PHE A 131 22.11 -3.22 14.38
CA PHE A 131 21.78 -1.92 13.83
C PHE A 131 20.67 -1.22 14.63
N GLN A 132 20.56 0.10 14.44
CA GLN A 132 19.49 0.90 15.03
C GLN A 132 18.34 1.07 14.03
N VAL A 133 17.10 1.03 14.53
CA VAL A 133 15.89 1.30 13.74
C VAL A 133 15.32 2.65 14.14
N ILE A 134 15.03 3.48 13.15
CA ILE A 134 14.31 4.74 13.31
C ILE A 134 13.04 4.67 12.47
N LEU A 135 11.88 4.80 13.12
CA LEU A 135 10.59 4.87 12.44
C LEU A 135 10.09 6.31 12.39
N LEU A 136 9.73 6.78 11.21
CA LEU A 136 8.96 8.01 11.06
C LEU A 136 7.49 7.61 10.95
N LEU A 137 6.66 8.09 11.90
CA LEU A 137 5.26 7.72 11.99
C LEU A 137 4.39 8.98 12.06
N SER A 138 3.27 8.95 11.38
CA SER A 138 2.24 10.00 11.40
C SER A 138 1.04 9.65 12.29
N ASN A 139 0.94 8.40 12.75
CA ASN A 139 -0.12 7.91 13.61
C ASN A 139 0.49 7.31 14.90
N PRO A 140 0.10 7.77 16.08
CA PRO A 140 0.61 7.24 17.34
C PRO A 140 0.20 5.78 17.61
N ASP A 141 -0.91 5.32 17.01
CA ASP A 141 -1.37 3.93 17.16
C ASP A 141 -0.50 2.92 16.40
N ASP A 142 0.38 3.42 15.54
CA ASP A 142 1.32 2.60 14.77
C ASP A 142 2.67 2.38 15.49
N ILE A 143 2.86 2.87 16.72
CA ILE A 143 4.11 2.75 17.46
C ILE A 143 4.29 1.30 17.98
N PRO A 144 5.23 0.50 17.41
CA PRO A 144 5.44 -0.87 17.83
C PRO A 144 5.99 -0.95 19.27
N GLU A 145 5.79 -2.10 19.92
CA GLU A 145 6.27 -2.31 21.30
C GLU A 145 7.79 -2.27 21.44
N MET A 146 8.52 -2.65 20.41
CA MET A 146 9.98 -2.64 20.37
C MET A 146 10.59 -1.23 20.46
N ILE A 147 9.83 -0.17 20.19
CA ILE A 147 10.31 1.20 20.25
C ILE A 147 10.56 1.62 21.70
N THR A 148 11.75 2.11 21.99
CA THR A 148 12.16 2.51 23.33
C THR A 148 11.95 4.00 23.61
N HIS A 149 12.21 4.85 22.60
CA HIS A 149 12.18 6.30 22.72
C HIS A 149 11.42 6.93 21.56
N ILE A 150 10.79 8.07 21.85
CA ILE A 150 10.04 8.86 20.88
C ILE A 150 10.60 10.27 20.88
N LEU A 151 10.85 10.82 19.69
CA LEU A 151 11.15 12.22 19.47
C LEU A 151 9.91 12.89 18.87
N PRO A 152 9.13 13.62 19.65
CA PRO A 152 7.94 14.30 19.15
C PRO A 152 8.35 15.48 18.24
N VAL A 153 7.66 15.62 17.10
CA VAL A 153 7.89 16.73 16.16
C VAL A 153 6.54 17.32 15.74
N ARG A 154 6.36 18.63 15.90
CA ARG A 154 5.17 19.35 15.44
C ARG A 154 5.54 20.78 15.02
N ASN A 155 4.91 21.27 13.96
CA ASN A 155 5.11 22.63 13.46
C ASN A 155 6.57 22.99 13.23
N ARG A 156 7.40 22.04 12.74
CA ARG A 156 8.85 22.17 12.52
C ARG A 156 9.68 22.34 13.80
N VAL A 157 9.10 22.04 14.95
CA VAL A 157 9.80 22.04 16.24
C VAL A 157 9.96 20.61 16.72
N CYS A 158 11.19 20.25 17.10
CA CYS A 158 11.50 19.00 17.79
C CYS A 158 11.41 19.25 19.30
N TYR A 159 10.75 18.36 20.02
CA TYR A 159 10.65 18.35 21.47
C TYR A 159 11.71 17.43 22.07
N ASP A 160 11.88 17.46 23.38
CA ASP A 160 12.81 16.56 24.05
C ASP A 160 12.41 15.09 23.85
N PRO A 161 13.39 14.19 23.67
CA PRO A 161 13.13 12.77 23.60
C PRO A 161 12.44 12.27 24.87
N ILE A 162 11.43 11.44 24.72
CA ILE A 162 10.64 10.86 25.82
C ILE A 162 10.64 9.33 25.69
N SER A 163 10.56 8.60 26.81
CA SER A 163 10.37 7.16 26.75
C SER A 163 9.03 6.80 26.10
N ARG A 164 8.95 5.64 25.44
CA ARG A 164 7.69 5.15 24.86
C ARG A 164 6.58 5.09 25.92
N ASN A 165 6.89 4.57 27.11
CA ASN A 165 5.90 4.41 28.19
C ASN A 165 5.37 5.77 28.66
N ASP A 166 6.25 6.74 28.90
CA ASP A 166 5.83 8.07 29.32
C ASP A 166 5.02 8.78 28.23
N PHE A 167 5.40 8.60 26.96
CA PHE A 167 4.65 9.14 25.82
C PHE A 167 3.23 8.58 25.76
N LEU A 168 3.06 7.26 25.89
CA LEU A 168 1.75 6.61 25.82
C LEU A 168 0.83 7.00 26.98
N GLN A 169 1.39 7.36 28.14
CA GLN A 169 0.65 7.83 29.32
C GLN A 169 0.38 9.34 29.26
N ASN A 170 1.09 10.10 28.46
CA ASN A 170 0.96 11.56 28.37
C ASN A 170 -0.14 11.96 27.37
N ASN A 171 -1.39 11.96 27.83
CA ASN A 171 -2.55 12.32 27.01
C ASN A 171 -2.48 13.77 26.52
N ASP A 172 -1.93 14.71 27.31
CA ASP A 172 -1.84 16.12 26.92
C ASP A 172 -0.87 16.30 25.74
N LEU A 173 0.28 15.65 25.78
CA LEU A 173 1.25 15.67 24.68
C LEU A 173 0.67 14.97 23.43
N ARG A 174 0.01 13.84 23.60
CA ARG A 174 -0.64 13.13 22.49
C ARG A 174 -1.72 13.97 21.83
N ASN A 175 -2.61 14.57 22.60
CA ASN A 175 -3.67 15.45 22.09
C ASN A 175 -3.08 16.71 21.44
N TYR A 176 -1.98 17.22 21.98
CA TYR A 176 -1.29 18.35 21.36
C TYR A 176 -0.67 17.95 20.02
N LEU A 177 0.01 16.82 19.91
CA LEU A 177 0.65 16.35 18.67
C LEU A 177 -0.38 15.92 17.62
N PHE A 178 -1.43 15.23 18.05
CA PHE A 178 -2.48 14.63 17.23
C PHE A 178 -3.87 15.12 17.68
N PRO A 179 -4.18 16.42 17.48
CA PRO A 179 -5.47 16.93 17.91
C PRO A 179 -6.61 16.26 17.14
N GLU A 180 -7.64 15.85 17.86
CA GLU A 180 -8.89 15.48 17.23
C GLU A 180 -9.49 16.71 16.56
N VAL A 181 -9.52 16.70 15.23
CA VAL A 181 -10.08 17.82 14.48
C VAL A 181 -11.59 17.63 14.40
N HIS A 182 -12.31 18.20 15.35
CA HIS A 182 -13.77 18.29 15.32
C HIS A 182 -14.27 19.44 14.43
N ASN A 183 -13.58 19.76 13.35
CA ASN A 183 -14.08 20.75 12.42
C ASN A 183 -15.32 20.19 11.72
N GLN A 184 -16.48 20.73 12.03
CA GLN A 184 -17.66 20.56 11.21
C GLN A 184 -17.36 21.24 9.85
N ILE A 185 -16.80 20.47 8.92
CA ILE A 185 -16.65 20.94 7.54
C ILE A 185 -18.06 21.13 7.01
N ARG A 186 -18.49 22.37 6.87
CA ARG A 186 -19.72 22.69 6.17
C ARG A 186 -19.47 22.43 4.69
N LEU A 187 -19.97 21.31 4.21
CA LEU A 187 -19.92 21.03 2.77
C LEU A 187 -20.77 22.07 2.04
N PRO A 188 -20.31 22.56 0.87
CA PRO A 188 -21.13 23.43 0.04
C PRO A 188 -22.43 22.71 -0.34
N ASP A 189 -23.51 23.46 -0.46
CA ASP A 189 -24.79 22.89 -0.90
C ASP A 189 -24.62 22.17 -2.24
N PRO A 190 -25.23 21.00 -2.40
CA PRO A 190 -25.11 20.23 -3.63
C PRO A 190 -25.72 21.04 -4.80
N THR A 191 -24.87 21.53 -5.68
CA THR A 191 -25.28 22.23 -6.90
C THR A 191 -25.83 21.30 -7.99
N ARG A 192 -25.84 19.99 -7.75
CA ARG A 192 -26.27 18.99 -8.72
C ARG A 192 -27.79 18.81 -8.73
N LYS A 193 -28.37 18.81 -9.93
CA LYS A 193 -29.74 18.31 -10.19
C LYS A 193 -29.86 16.89 -9.62
N LYS A 194 -31.03 16.55 -9.05
CA LYS A 194 -31.34 15.18 -8.64
C LYS A 194 -30.97 14.21 -9.76
N SER A 195 -30.22 13.17 -9.42
CA SER A 195 -29.88 12.11 -10.36
C SER A 195 -31.15 11.41 -10.84
N GLU A 196 -31.29 11.24 -12.15
CA GLU A 196 -32.49 10.66 -12.80
C GLU A 196 -32.47 9.14 -12.84
N HIS A 197 -31.47 8.47 -12.22
CA HIS A 197 -31.36 7.01 -12.20
C HIS A 197 -31.81 6.43 -10.87
N ASN A 198 -32.37 5.20 -10.91
CA ASN A 198 -32.78 4.43 -9.73
C ASN A 198 -31.64 3.55 -9.21
N VAL A 199 -30.91 2.89 -10.11
CA VAL A 199 -29.78 2.03 -9.82
C VAL A 199 -28.51 2.71 -10.25
N THR A 200 -27.58 2.89 -9.31
CA THR A 200 -26.26 3.49 -9.60
C THR A 200 -25.40 2.53 -10.41
N PHE A 201 -25.33 1.26 -9.96
CA PHE A 201 -24.79 0.18 -10.78
C PHE A 201 -25.41 -1.18 -10.35
N ARG A 202 -25.41 -2.12 -11.29
CA ARG A 202 -25.79 -3.50 -11.07
C ARG A 202 -24.87 -4.43 -11.84
N MET A 203 -24.37 -5.42 -11.14
CA MET A 203 -23.49 -6.48 -11.62
C MET A 203 -24.21 -7.81 -11.54
N GLU A 204 -24.18 -8.58 -12.61
CA GLU A 204 -24.84 -9.88 -12.69
C GLU A 204 -23.81 -10.94 -13.08
N LYS A 205 -23.54 -11.88 -12.16
CA LYS A 205 -22.59 -13.00 -12.34
C LYS A 205 -21.24 -12.57 -12.91
N ILE A 206 -20.69 -11.48 -12.41
CA ILE A 206 -19.41 -10.94 -12.87
C ILE A 206 -18.29 -11.95 -12.63
N ASN A 207 -17.53 -12.24 -13.68
CA ASN A 207 -16.33 -13.05 -13.62
C ASN A 207 -15.15 -12.26 -14.21
N ILE A 208 -14.11 -12.11 -13.42
CA ILE A 208 -12.87 -11.42 -13.85
C ILE A 208 -11.69 -12.33 -13.58
N SER A 209 -10.83 -12.49 -14.58
CA SER A 209 -9.60 -13.28 -14.49
C SER A 209 -8.46 -12.57 -15.20
N TYR A 210 -7.25 -12.73 -14.67
CA TYR A 210 -6.01 -12.30 -15.32
C TYR A 210 -5.13 -13.52 -15.59
N GLY A 211 -5.00 -13.86 -16.85
CA GLY A 211 -4.43 -15.15 -17.26
C GLY A 211 -5.22 -16.31 -16.65
N SER A 212 -4.55 -17.21 -15.95
CA SER A 212 -5.15 -18.35 -15.25
C SER A 212 -5.69 -18.01 -13.86
N HIS A 213 -5.49 -16.78 -13.35
CA HIS A 213 -5.86 -16.38 -12.00
C HIS A 213 -7.24 -15.72 -11.95
N PRO A 214 -8.27 -16.36 -11.40
CA PRO A 214 -9.57 -15.74 -11.19
C PRO A 214 -9.53 -14.77 -10.02
N ILE A 215 -10.04 -13.55 -10.24
CA ILE A 215 -10.10 -12.47 -9.23
C ILE A 215 -11.51 -12.31 -8.69
N LEU A 216 -12.51 -12.30 -9.56
CA LEU A 216 -13.91 -12.24 -9.19
C LEU A 216 -14.64 -13.42 -9.80
N LYS A 217 -15.50 -14.08 -9.03
CA LYS A 217 -16.23 -15.28 -9.47
C LYS A 217 -17.72 -15.14 -9.17
N GLY A 218 -18.53 -15.02 -10.22
CA GLY A 218 -19.97 -15.04 -10.14
C GLY A 218 -20.57 -13.98 -9.24
N LEU A 219 -19.99 -12.78 -9.19
CA LEU A 219 -20.43 -11.71 -8.29
C LEU A 219 -21.72 -11.08 -8.79
N ASP A 220 -22.73 -11.08 -7.93
CA ASP A 220 -23.96 -10.29 -8.06
C ASP A 220 -23.92 -9.14 -7.04
N TRP A 221 -24.09 -7.91 -7.50
CA TRP A 221 -24.10 -6.73 -6.62
C TRP A 221 -24.88 -5.59 -7.24
N GLU A 222 -25.83 -5.03 -6.48
CA GLU A 222 -26.62 -3.87 -6.88
C GLU A 222 -26.47 -2.76 -5.86
N VAL A 223 -26.28 -1.53 -6.34
CA VAL A 223 -26.28 -0.32 -5.53
C VAL A 223 -27.30 0.68 -6.08
N LYS A 224 -28.25 1.04 -5.23
CA LYS A 224 -29.31 2.00 -5.57
C LYS A 224 -28.84 3.43 -5.38
N ASN A 225 -29.51 4.33 -6.05
CA ASN A 225 -29.23 5.75 -5.92
C ASN A 225 -29.37 6.24 -4.47
N GLY A 226 -28.36 6.94 -3.98
CA GLY A 226 -28.30 7.49 -2.62
C GLY A 226 -27.78 6.54 -1.54
N GLU A 227 -27.59 5.24 -1.83
CA GLU A 227 -26.94 4.34 -0.88
C GLU A 227 -25.47 4.68 -0.67
N LYS A 228 -24.95 4.35 0.51
CA LYS A 228 -23.56 4.54 0.92
C LYS A 228 -23.00 3.19 1.32
N TRP A 229 -21.95 2.76 0.64
CA TRP A 229 -21.36 1.45 0.81
C TRP A 229 -19.91 1.52 1.26
N VAL A 230 -19.51 0.55 2.06
CA VAL A 230 -18.11 0.27 2.41
C VAL A 230 -17.73 -1.08 1.81
N LEU A 231 -16.65 -1.09 1.00
CA LEU A 231 -16.07 -2.31 0.46
C LEU A 231 -14.86 -2.69 1.30
N LEU A 232 -14.98 -3.77 2.08
CA LEU A 232 -13.94 -4.27 2.97
C LEU A 232 -13.32 -5.56 2.42
N GLY A 233 -12.05 -5.77 2.70
CA GLY A 233 -11.30 -6.96 2.34
C GLY A 233 -9.80 -6.73 2.40
N GLU A 234 -9.03 -7.81 2.44
CA GLU A 234 -7.56 -7.77 2.45
C GLU A 234 -6.97 -7.15 1.17
N ASN A 235 -5.69 -6.77 1.21
CA ASN A 235 -4.99 -6.34 0.02
C ASN A 235 -4.91 -7.53 -0.96
N GLY A 236 -5.15 -7.26 -2.26
CA GLY A 236 -5.23 -8.32 -3.27
C GLY A 236 -6.61 -9.01 -3.40
N ALA A 237 -7.57 -8.76 -2.53
CA ALA A 237 -8.92 -9.37 -2.60
C ALA A 237 -9.77 -8.92 -3.81
N GLY A 238 -9.23 -8.11 -4.73
CA GLY A 238 -9.94 -7.68 -5.94
C GLY A 238 -10.78 -6.40 -5.79
N LYS A 239 -10.68 -5.66 -4.66
CA LYS A 239 -11.43 -4.41 -4.45
C LYS A 239 -11.21 -3.38 -5.54
N SER A 240 -9.95 -3.10 -5.89
CA SER A 240 -9.60 -2.16 -6.96
C SER A 240 -10.05 -2.65 -8.34
N THR A 241 -9.98 -3.97 -8.58
CA THR A 241 -10.51 -4.60 -9.79
C THR A 241 -12.03 -4.39 -9.90
N LEU A 242 -12.75 -4.59 -8.79
CA LEU A 242 -14.19 -4.38 -8.74
C LEU A 242 -14.55 -2.91 -9.01
N LEU A 243 -13.86 -1.98 -8.37
CA LEU A 243 -14.07 -0.55 -8.62
C LEU A 243 -13.73 -0.15 -10.06
N SER A 244 -12.70 -0.75 -10.67
CA SER A 244 -12.32 -0.46 -12.07
C SER A 244 -13.41 -0.79 -13.09
N LEU A 245 -14.29 -1.72 -12.78
CA LEU A 245 -15.49 -1.98 -13.59
C LEU A 245 -16.48 -0.81 -13.51
N ILE A 246 -16.66 -0.23 -12.32
CA ILE A 246 -17.64 0.86 -12.07
C ILE A 246 -17.21 2.13 -12.77
N TYR A 247 -15.94 2.54 -12.65
CA TYR A 247 -15.45 3.77 -13.30
C TYR A 247 -14.93 3.54 -14.74
N ALA A 248 -15.26 2.37 -15.30
CA ALA A 248 -15.13 2.04 -16.72
C ALA A 248 -13.69 1.95 -17.27
N ASP A 249 -12.69 1.67 -16.42
CA ASP A 249 -11.29 1.47 -16.85
C ASP A 249 -10.97 -0.01 -17.16
N ASN A 250 -11.78 -0.94 -16.68
CA ASN A 250 -11.54 -2.36 -16.92
C ASN A 250 -12.18 -2.82 -18.23
N PRO A 251 -11.41 -3.29 -19.23
CA PRO A 251 -11.94 -3.76 -20.50
C PRO A 251 -12.83 -4.99 -20.36
N GLN A 252 -12.65 -5.82 -19.32
CA GLN A 252 -13.53 -6.98 -19.09
C GLN A 252 -14.97 -6.58 -18.69
N SER A 253 -15.23 -5.30 -18.45
CA SER A 253 -16.59 -4.78 -18.25
C SER A 253 -17.51 -5.05 -19.44
N TYR A 254 -16.97 -5.14 -20.67
CA TYR A 254 -17.72 -5.45 -21.89
C TYR A 254 -18.05 -6.94 -22.04
N ALA A 255 -17.26 -7.82 -21.43
CA ALA A 255 -17.49 -9.27 -21.46
C ALA A 255 -18.44 -9.74 -20.34
N ASN A 256 -18.85 -8.83 -19.47
CA ASN A 256 -19.70 -9.11 -18.31
C ASN A 256 -21.03 -8.35 -18.38
N THR A 257 -22.03 -8.80 -17.62
CA THR A 257 -23.31 -8.08 -17.52
C THR A 257 -23.23 -7.04 -16.41
N LEU A 258 -22.98 -5.80 -16.83
CA LEU A 258 -22.86 -4.64 -15.97
C LEU A 258 -23.81 -3.53 -16.44
N PHE A 259 -24.53 -2.95 -15.49
CA PHE A 259 -25.35 -1.75 -15.71
C PHE A 259 -24.76 -0.59 -14.89
N LEU A 260 -24.65 0.58 -15.51
CA LEU A 260 -24.24 1.84 -14.88
C LEU A 260 -25.33 2.89 -15.11
N PHE A 261 -25.87 3.45 -14.05
CA PHE A 261 -26.92 4.48 -14.11
C PHE A 261 -28.15 4.06 -14.93
N ASP A 262 -28.69 2.87 -14.64
CA ASP A 262 -29.79 2.20 -15.32
C ASP A 262 -29.52 1.78 -16.78
N ARG A 263 -28.28 1.95 -17.29
CA ARG A 263 -27.92 1.65 -18.66
C ARG A 263 -26.92 0.49 -18.74
N LYS A 264 -27.15 -0.49 -19.61
CA LYS A 264 -26.26 -1.63 -19.81
C LYS A 264 -24.93 -1.16 -20.41
N ARG A 265 -23.82 -1.62 -19.88
CA ARG A 265 -22.47 -1.34 -20.38
C ARG A 265 -22.32 -1.91 -21.81
N GLY A 266 -21.79 -1.08 -22.73
CA GLY A 266 -21.62 -1.44 -24.14
C GLY A 266 -22.86 -1.19 -25.01
N SER A 267 -23.86 -0.43 -24.53
CA SER A 267 -25.05 -0.08 -25.28
C SER A 267 -24.91 1.21 -26.11
N GLY A 268 -23.67 1.67 -26.34
CA GLY A 268 -23.34 2.85 -27.15
C GLY A 268 -22.94 4.08 -26.36
N GLU A 269 -22.78 3.98 -25.03
CA GLU A 269 -22.24 5.06 -24.20
C GLU A 269 -20.72 5.17 -24.36
N SER A 270 -20.20 6.37 -24.31
CA SER A 270 -18.75 6.62 -24.27
C SER A 270 -18.21 6.48 -22.84
N ILE A 271 -16.92 6.15 -22.72
CA ILE A 271 -16.21 6.13 -21.43
C ILE A 271 -16.29 7.49 -20.74
N TRP A 272 -16.22 8.57 -21.50
CA TRP A 272 -16.28 9.95 -20.99
C TRP A 272 -17.64 10.30 -20.41
N GLU A 273 -18.73 9.82 -21.00
CA GLU A 273 -20.10 10.00 -20.45
C GLU A 273 -20.22 9.34 -19.07
N ILE A 274 -19.60 8.19 -18.87
CA ILE A 274 -19.58 7.50 -17.57
C ILE A 274 -18.69 8.28 -16.59
N LYS A 275 -17.45 8.58 -16.97
CA LYS A 275 -16.48 9.27 -16.10
C LYS A 275 -16.95 10.65 -15.66
N ASN A 276 -17.67 11.38 -16.49
CA ASN A 276 -18.26 12.67 -16.12
C ASN A 276 -19.33 12.58 -14.99
N ARG A 277 -19.83 11.38 -14.72
CA ARG A 277 -20.84 11.14 -13.67
C ARG A 277 -20.22 10.59 -12.39
N ILE A 278 -18.94 10.20 -12.39
CA ILE A 278 -18.26 9.52 -11.30
C ILE A 278 -17.12 10.41 -10.79
N GLY A 279 -17.13 10.73 -9.49
CA GLY A 279 -15.95 11.24 -8.81
C GLY A 279 -15.15 10.06 -8.26
N TYR A 280 -13.87 9.96 -8.63
CA TYR A 280 -12.96 8.94 -8.13
C TYR A 280 -11.77 9.58 -7.45
N VAL A 281 -11.44 9.10 -6.26
CA VAL A 281 -10.26 9.53 -5.49
C VAL A 281 -9.51 8.27 -5.04
N SER A 282 -8.23 8.19 -5.33
CA SER A 282 -7.37 7.10 -4.87
C SER A 282 -6.07 7.66 -4.30
N PRO A 283 -5.36 6.92 -3.45
CA PRO A 283 -4.05 7.32 -2.95
C PRO A 283 -3.04 7.61 -4.06
N GLU A 284 -3.12 6.90 -5.18
CA GLU A 284 -2.24 7.05 -6.33
C GLU A 284 -2.43 8.39 -7.08
N MET A 285 -3.54 9.08 -6.87
CA MET A 285 -3.80 10.41 -7.47
C MET A 285 -3.06 11.55 -6.78
N HIS A 286 -2.39 11.26 -5.66
CA HIS A 286 -1.59 12.24 -4.91
C HIS A 286 -0.07 12.13 -5.19
N LEU A 287 0.31 11.27 -6.11
CA LEU A 287 1.67 11.11 -6.63
C LEU A 287 1.82 11.82 -7.96
#